data_ff2b27a49ad450dc8d7b9ca3aeb2040f
#
_entry.id   ff2b27a49ad450dc8d7b9ca3aeb2040f
#
_cell.length_a   1.000
_cell.length_b   1.000
_cell.length_c   1.000
_cell.angle_alpha   90.00
_cell.angle_beta   90.00
_cell.angle_gamma   90.00
#
_symmetry.space_group_name_H-M   'P 1'
#
loop_
_entity.id
_entity.type
_entity.pdbx_description
1 polymer ?
#
loop_
_entity_poly.entity_id
_entity_poly.type
_entity_poly.pdbx_seq_one_letter_code
_entity_poly.pdbx_strand_id
1 'polypeptide(L)'
;YIMSFDLTSLYPSIIRQVNISPETIVGQFKLHPLGEYINKTAPRPSDEYSCSPNGWMYRKDVDGVIPVEIAKVFYQRKEWKNKMMGAKRNQELIKKVLNDKKFGTIDKFTEVNVYEDFSDDMKAELLTYTEECLDKLMFECKHAEILGNTNQLNRKILINSLYGALGNIYFRYYDLRNASAITLFGQMAIQWIERKVN
;
A
#
# COMPACT_ATOMS: atom_id res chain seq x y z
N TYR A 1 18.07 -14.19 18.83
CA TYR A 1 17.32 -13.02 18.37
C TYR A 1 16.34 -13.50 17.30
N ILE A 2 15.06 -13.06 17.39
CA ILE A 2 14.03 -13.33 16.38
C ILE A 2 13.85 -12.05 15.60
N MET A 3 14.02 -12.10 14.26
CA MET A 3 13.73 -10.99 13.36
C MET A 3 12.49 -11.33 12.52
N SER A 4 11.56 -10.39 12.38
CA SER A 4 10.40 -10.52 11.52
C SER A 4 10.45 -9.45 10.42
N PHE A 5 10.28 -9.87 9.18
CA PHE A 5 10.24 -8.99 8.01
C PHE A 5 8.87 -9.09 7.34
N ASP A 6 8.26 -7.95 7.07
CA ASP A 6 7.01 -7.87 6.30
C ASP A 6 7.23 -7.12 4.99
N LEU A 7 6.77 -7.71 3.89
CA LEU A 7 6.82 -7.12 2.55
C LEU A 7 5.50 -6.38 2.27
N THR A 8 5.57 -5.08 2.27
CA THR A 8 4.39 -4.23 2.04
C THR A 8 3.74 -4.52 0.69
N SER A 9 2.50 -5.05 0.72
CA SER A 9 1.70 -5.33 -0.48
C SER A 9 2.45 -6.19 -1.52
N LEU A 10 3.05 -7.30 -1.10
CA LEU A 10 3.92 -8.16 -1.91
C LEU A 10 3.31 -8.49 -3.29
N TYR A 11 2.14 -9.12 -3.33
CA TYR A 11 1.51 -9.54 -4.59
C TYR A 11 1.12 -8.38 -5.51
N PRO A 12 0.50 -7.30 -5.03
CA PRO A 12 0.27 -6.11 -5.83
C PRO A 12 1.53 -5.49 -6.41
N SER A 13 2.62 -5.49 -5.65
CA SER A 13 3.91 -4.98 -6.13
C SER A 13 4.50 -5.85 -7.24
N ILE A 14 4.42 -7.17 -7.10
CA ILE A 14 4.85 -8.12 -8.15
C ILE A 14 4.05 -7.91 -9.43
N ILE A 15 2.72 -7.85 -9.35
CA ILE A 15 1.84 -7.66 -10.51
C ILE A 15 2.24 -6.39 -11.28
N ARG A 16 2.51 -5.31 -10.56
CA ARG A 16 2.90 -4.02 -11.17
C ARG A 16 4.29 -4.04 -11.77
N GLN A 17 5.27 -4.62 -11.08
CA GLN A 17 6.67 -4.65 -11.53
C GLN A 17 6.89 -5.55 -12.74
N VAL A 18 6.17 -6.65 -12.80
CA VAL A 18 6.31 -7.65 -13.86
C VAL A 18 5.35 -7.37 -15.02
N ASN A 19 4.38 -6.50 -14.82
CA ASN A 19 3.30 -6.21 -15.77
C ASN A 19 2.40 -7.42 -16.01
N ILE A 20 2.00 -8.11 -14.93
CA ILE A 20 1.21 -9.34 -15.01
C ILE A 20 -0.25 -9.02 -15.32
N SER A 21 -0.68 -9.38 -16.53
CA SER A 21 -2.06 -9.23 -17.00
C SER A 21 -2.32 -10.22 -18.13
N PRO A 22 -3.56 -10.67 -18.36
CA PRO A 22 -3.85 -11.64 -19.43
C PRO A 22 -3.41 -11.17 -20.82
N GLU A 23 -3.56 -9.90 -21.12
CA GLU A 23 -3.21 -9.30 -22.42
C GLU A 23 -1.71 -9.01 -22.59
N THR A 24 -0.93 -9.06 -21.53
CA THR A 24 0.52 -8.82 -21.58
C THR A 24 1.35 -10.11 -21.73
N ILE A 25 0.73 -11.29 -21.56
CA ILE A 25 1.40 -12.57 -21.80
C ILE A 25 1.74 -12.73 -23.29
N VAL A 26 3.00 -13.02 -23.59
CA VAL A 26 3.48 -13.22 -24.98
C VAL A 26 3.92 -14.65 -25.29
N GLY A 27 4.37 -15.40 -24.29
CA GLY A 27 4.84 -16.76 -24.51
C GLY A 27 5.55 -17.33 -23.30
N GLN A 28 6.09 -18.52 -23.47
CA GLN A 28 6.83 -19.22 -22.42
C GLN A 28 8.31 -19.33 -22.77
N PHE A 29 9.13 -18.91 -21.84
CA PHE A 29 10.58 -19.10 -21.86
C PHE A 29 10.95 -20.40 -21.15
N LYS A 30 12.19 -20.84 -21.30
CA LYS A 30 12.69 -22.05 -20.66
C LYS A 30 12.57 -21.93 -19.12
N LEU A 31 12.05 -22.98 -18.49
CA LEU A 31 11.96 -23.08 -17.04
C LEU A 31 13.34 -23.29 -16.43
N HIS A 32 13.60 -22.58 -15.35
CA HIS A 32 14.81 -22.71 -14.56
C HIS A 32 14.44 -22.91 -13.07
N PRO A 33 15.27 -23.64 -12.31
CA PRO A 33 15.10 -23.73 -10.87
C PRO A 33 15.08 -22.37 -10.20
N LEU A 34 14.26 -22.19 -9.17
CA LEU A 34 14.10 -20.92 -8.46
C LEU A 34 15.45 -20.39 -7.92
N GLY A 35 16.34 -21.30 -7.50
CA GLY A 35 17.70 -20.96 -7.06
C GLY A 35 18.56 -20.26 -8.11
N GLU A 36 18.39 -20.57 -9.39
CA GLU A 36 19.12 -19.89 -10.47
C GLU A 36 18.64 -18.45 -10.66
N TYR A 37 17.34 -18.19 -10.51
CA TYR A 37 16.80 -16.80 -10.51
C TYR A 37 17.33 -15.99 -9.33
N ILE A 38 17.38 -16.60 -8.14
CA ILE A 38 17.89 -15.94 -6.93
C ILE A 38 19.37 -15.62 -7.05
N ASN A 39 20.15 -16.55 -7.63
CA ASN A 39 21.59 -16.40 -7.86
C ASN A 39 21.91 -15.55 -9.11
N LYS A 40 20.91 -15.12 -9.86
CA LYS A 40 21.04 -14.37 -11.11
C LYS A 40 21.83 -15.13 -12.21
N THR A 41 21.82 -16.46 -12.17
CA THR A 41 22.46 -17.32 -13.17
C THR A 41 21.49 -17.83 -14.24
N ALA A 42 20.17 -17.73 -13.99
CA ALA A 42 19.16 -18.03 -14.99
C ALA A 42 19.30 -17.10 -16.19
N PRO A 43 19.31 -17.61 -17.43
CA PRO A 43 19.33 -16.80 -18.63
C PRO A 43 18.05 -15.94 -18.67
N ARG A 44 18.19 -14.72 -19.19
CA ARG A 44 17.06 -13.81 -19.36
C ARG A 44 16.60 -13.83 -20.82
N PRO A 45 15.27 -13.70 -21.06
CA PRO A 45 14.80 -13.32 -22.38
C PRO A 45 15.32 -11.90 -22.72
N SER A 46 15.01 -11.40 -23.89
CA SER A 46 15.38 -10.01 -24.24
C SER A 46 14.87 -9.00 -23.21
N ASP A 47 15.49 -7.82 -23.16
CA ASP A 47 15.10 -6.74 -22.22
C ASP A 47 13.69 -6.20 -22.48
N GLU A 48 13.06 -6.55 -23.60
CA GLU A 48 11.69 -6.20 -23.97
C GLU A 48 10.63 -6.90 -23.10
N TYR A 49 11.01 -8.01 -22.45
CA TYR A 49 10.09 -8.83 -21.66
C TYR A 49 10.52 -8.94 -20.20
N SER A 50 9.54 -9.03 -19.31
CA SER A 50 9.74 -9.58 -17.97
C SER A 50 9.41 -11.07 -18.01
N CYS A 51 10.23 -11.88 -17.33
CA CYS A 51 10.02 -13.32 -17.24
C CYS A 51 9.74 -13.72 -15.80
N SER A 52 8.67 -14.48 -15.61
CA SER A 52 8.32 -15.03 -14.30
C SER A 52 9.02 -16.38 -14.06
N PRO A 53 9.17 -16.78 -12.77
CA PRO A 53 9.82 -18.06 -12.45
C PRO A 53 9.09 -19.31 -13.00
N ASN A 54 7.82 -19.21 -13.37
CA ASN A 54 7.09 -20.27 -14.10
C ASN A 54 7.32 -20.22 -15.62
N GLY A 55 8.26 -19.41 -16.10
CA GLY A 55 8.66 -19.29 -17.49
C GLY A 55 7.78 -18.39 -18.36
N TRP A 56 6.66 -17.89 -17.87
CA TRP A 56 5.83 -16.99 -18.66
C TRP A 56 6.45 -15.60 -18.80
N MET A 57 6.40 -15.07 -20.01
CA MET A 57 6.94 -13.76 -20.37
C MET A 57 5.80 -12.74 -20.52
N TYR A 58 6.07 -11.53 -20.05
CA TYR A 58 5.16 -10.39 -20.13
C TYR A 58 5.84 -9.25 -20.86
N ARG A 59 5.13 -8.63 -21.78
CA ARG A 59 5.61 -7.46 -22.53
C ARG A 59 5.73 -6.23 -21.62
N LYS A 60 6.67 -5.35 -21.94
CA LYS A 60 6.95 -4.12 -21.21
C LYS A 60 6.57 -2.85 -21.98
N ASP A 61 6.29 -2.96 -23.26
CA ASP A 61 5.99 -1.85 -24.15
C ASP A 61 4.55 -1.30 -24.00
N VAL A 62 3.68 -2.10 -23.38
CA VAL A 62 2.28 -1.71 -23.10
C VAL A 62 1.95 -2.04 -21.65
N ASP A 63 1.36 -1.09 -20.94
CA ASP A 63 0.89 -1.32 -19.57
C ASP A 63 -0.36 -2.21 -19.57
N GLY A 64 -0.33 -3.27 -18.77
CA GLY A 64 -1.47 -4.16 -18.57
C GLY A 64 -2.60 -3.47 -17.79
N VAL A 65 -3.84 -3.83 -18.09
CA VAL A 65 -5.03 -3.25 -17.40
C VAL A 65 -4.97 -3.53 -15.90
N ILE A 66 -4.63 -4.77 -15.50
CA ILE A 66 -4.57 -5.15 -14.08
C ILE A 66 -3.49 -4.36 -13.33
N PRO A 67 -2.23 -4.26 -13.78
CA PRO A 67 -1.21 -3.41 -13.18
C PRO A 67 -1.61 -1.94 -13.03
N VAL A 68 -2.25 -1.37 -14.05
CA VAL A 68 -2.71 0.03 -14.04
C VAL A 68 -3.78 0.25 -12.98
N GLU A 69 -4.80 -0.61 -12.92
CA GLU A 69 -5.87 -0.48 -11.91
C GLU A 69 -5.36 -0.71 -10.48
N ILE A 70 -4.46 -1.69 -10.29
CA ILE A 70 -3.79 -1.87 -8.99
C ILE A 70 -3.01 -0.63 -8.60
N ALA A 71 -2.29 0.00 -9.54
CA ALA A 71 -1.53 1.21 -9.26
C ALA A 71 -2.44 2.35 -8.76
N LYS A 72 -3.57 2.59 -9.44
CA LYS A 72 -4.55 3.61 -9.02
C LYS A 72 -5.05 3.38 -7.59
N VAL A 73 -5.51 2.16 -7.29
CA VAL A 73 -6.03 1.82 -5.96
C VAL A 73 -4.94 1.86 -4.90
N PHE A 74 -3.71 1.47 -5.26
CA PHE A 74 -2.54 1.54 -4.36
C PHE A 74 -2.21 2.99 -3.97
N TYR A 75 -2.19 3.92 -4.92
CA TYR A 75 -1.96 5.34 -4.65
C TYR A 75 -3.09 5.95 -3.81
N GLN A 76 -4.34 5.64 -4.14
CA GLN A 76 -5.49 6.07 -3.33
C GLN A 76 -5.40 5.53 -1.88
N ARG A 77 -4.96 4.27 -1.71
CA ARG A 77 -4.73 3.71 -0.36
C ARG A 77 -3.65 4.48 0.39
N LYS A 78 -2.54 4.81 -0.28
CA LYS A 78 -1.44 5.60 0.32
C LYS A 78 -1.93 6.97 0.77
N GLU A 79 -2.72 7.64 -0.05
CA GLU A 79 -3.31 8.94 0.27
C GLU A 79 -4.20 8.86 1.53
N TRP A 80 -5.15 7.91 1.56
CA TRP A 80 -6.02 7.73 2.72
C TRP A 80 -5.26 7.31 3.98
N LYS A 81 -4.19 6.54 3.85
CA LYS A 81 -3.32 6.22 4.98
C LYS A 81 -2.61 7.46 5.52
N ASN A 82 -2.14 8.35 4.66
CA ASN A 82 -1.52 9.61 5.08
C ASN A 82 -2.54 10.51 5.80
N LYS A 83 -3.75 10.65 5.26
CA LYS A 83 -4.86 11.38 5.88
C LYS A 83 -5.19 10.84 7.28
N MET A 84 -5.29 9.52 7.43
CA MET A 84 -5.49 8.87 8.72
C MET A 84 -4.36 9.20 9.71
N MET A 85 -3.10 9.15 9.25
CA MET A 85 -1.94 9.42 10.09
C MET A 85 -1.85 10.90 10.51
N GLY A 86 -2.22 11.84 9.62
CA GLY A 86 -2.32 13.26 9.93
C GLY A 86 -3.35 13.50 11.04
N ALA A 87 -4.57 13.01 10.85
CA ALA A 87 -5.62 13.11 11.85
C ALA A 87 -5.23 12.52 13.21
N LYS A 88 -4.49 11.39 13.21
CA LYS A 88 -4.00 10.78 14.46
C LYS A 88 -2.96 11.65 15.17
N ARG A 89 -1.99 12.21 14.42
CA ARG A 89 -1.00 13.13 15.01
C ARG A 89 -1.65 14.38 15.59
N ASN A 90 -2.66 14.94 14.91
CA ASN A 90 -3.42 16.08 15.40
C ASN A 90 -4.15 15.75 16.71
N GLN A 91 -4.75 14.57 16.84
CA GLN A 91 -5.33 14.11 18.11
C GLN A 91 -4.28 14.06 19.24
N GLU A 92 -3.08 13.59 18.97
CA GLU A 92 -2.01 13.54 19.97
C GLU A 92 -1.58 14.93 20.44
N LEU A 93 -1.56 15.92 19.52
CA LEU A 93 -1.29 17.31 19.86
C LEU A 93 -2.40 17.91 20.75
N ILE A 94 -3.67 17.75 20.35
CA ILE A 94 -4.80 18.25 21.12
C ILE A 94 -4.84 17.62 22.52
N LYS A 95 -4.58 16.30 22.63
CA LYS A 95 -4.49 15.62 23.92
C LYS A 95 -3.43 16.22 24.84
N LYS A 96 -2.27 16.62 24.30
CA LYS A 96 -1.23 17.28 25.10
C LYS A 96 -1.73 18.59 25.67
N VAL A 97 -2.36 19.44 24.84
CA VAL A 97 -2.92 20.72 25.28
C VAL A 97 -3.99 20.52 26.35
N LEU A 98 -4.91 19.56 26.16
CA LEU A 98 -5.94 19.22 27.14
C LEU A 98 -5.35 18.76 28.48
N ASN A 99 -4.27 17.98 28.46
CA ASN A 99 -3.60 17.49 29.67
C ASN A 99 -2.87 18.62 30.41
N ASP A 100 -2.35 19.61 29.70
CA ASP A 100 -1.65 20.75 30.29
C ASP A 100 -2.61 21.74 31.00
N LYS A 101 -3.91 21.61 30.76
CA LYS A 101 -4.99 22.43 31.34
C LYS A 101 -4.77 23.95 31.23
N LYS A 102 -4.10 24.39 30.20
CA LYS A 102 -3.91 25.77 29.83
C LYS A 102 -4.83 26.11 28.67
N PHE A 103 -6.01 26.62 29.00
CA PHE A 103 -7.03 26.97 28.01
C PHE A 103 -7.06 28.46 27.75
N GLY A 104 -7.38 28.82 26.50
CA GLY A 104 -7.66 30.17 26.11
C GLY A 104 -9.15 30.53 26.22
N THR A 105 -9.55 31.52 25.47
CA THR A 105 -10.92 32.11 25.51
C THR A 105 -11.68 31.97 24.20
N ILE A 106 -11.04 31.43 23.15
CA ILE A 106 -11.65 31.29 21.81
C ILE A 106 -12.50 30.02 21.78
N ASP A 107 -13.79 30.18 21.53
CA ASP A 107 -14.80 29.12 21.55
C ASP A 107 -15.12 28.52 20.18
N LYS A 108 -14.46 29.01 19.11
CA LYS A 108 -14.57 28.51 17.74
C LYS A 108 -13.22 28.44 17.09
N PHE A 109 -12.92 27.33 16.45
CA PHE A 109 -11.77 27.22 15.54
C PHE A 109 -12.17 27.65 14.13
N THR A 110 -11.21 28.16 13.37
CA THR A 110 -11.34 28.42 11.94
C THR A 110 -11.44 27.10 11.19
N GLU A 111 -11.83 27.12 9.91
CA GLU A 111 -11.86 25.93 9.08
C GLU A 111 -10.46 25.31 9.00
N VAL A 112 -10.30 24.09 9.53
CA VAL A 112 -9.02 23.40 9.67
C VAL A 112 -9.04 22.11 8.86
N ASN A 113 -7.98 21.87 8.11
CA ASN A 113 -7.81 20.58 7.44
C ASN A 113 -7.32 19.52 8.45
N VAL A 114 -8.24 18.79 9.06
CA VAL A 114 -7.92 17.74 10.04
C VAL A 114 -7.21 16.51 9.46
N TYR A 115 -7.12 16.39 8.13
CA TYR A 115 -6.45 15.26 7.45
C TYR A 115 -4.96 15.47 7.23
N GLU A 116 -4.48 16.68 7.42
CA GLU A 116 -3.06 17.04 7.31
C GLU A 116 -2.48 17.37 8.68
N ASP A 117 -1.17 17.35 8.81
CA ASP A 117 -0.52 17.76 10.04
C ASP A 117 -0.78 19.25 10.29
N PHE A 118 -1.13 19.59 11.50
CA PHE A 118 -1.30 20.99 11.88
C PHE A 118 -0.01 21.77 11.68
N SER A 119 -0.12 22.94 11.04
CA SER A 119 0.99 23.90 10.90
C SER A 119 1.49 24.37 12.26
N ASP A 120 2.66 24.98 12.29
CA ASP A 120 3.21 25.52 13.55
C ASP A 120 2.35 26.67 14.09
N ASP A 121 1.75 27.48 13.19
CA ASP A 121 0.77 28.51 13.58
C ASP A 121 -0.46 27.90 14.24
N MET A 122 -1.02 26.84 13.66
CA MET A 122 -2.15 26.12 14.23
C MET A 122 -1.82 25.49 15.58
N LYS A 123 -0.61 24.96 15.77
CA LYS A 123 -0.17 24.42 17.06
C LYS A 123 -0.12 25.50 18.14
N ALA A 124 0.33 26.71 17.79
CA ALA A 124 0.31 27.86 18.72
C ALA A 124 -1.12 28.31 19.03
N GLU A 125 -2.00 28.28 18.02
CA GLU A 125 -3.41 28.64 18.14
C GLU A 125 -4.19 27.68 19.05
N LEU A 126 -3.84 26.39 19.12
CA LEU A 126 -4.48 25.41 20.02
C LEU A 126 -4.50 25.88 21.51
N LEU A 127 -3.48 26.63 21.93
CA LEU A 127 -3.40 27.15 23.31
C LEU A 127 -4.36 28.31 23.56
N THR A 128 -4.96 28.90 22.52
CA THR A 128 -5.91 30.01 22.63
C THR A 128 -7.36 29.55 22.73
N TYR A 129 -7.64 28.28 22.45
CA TYR A 129 -8.98 27.69 22.45
C TYR A 129 -9.46 27.30 23.84
N THR A 130 -10.77 27.33 24.01
CA THR A 130 -11.43 26.79 25.21
C THR A 130 -11.38 25.24 25.19
N GLU A 131 -11.55 24.63 26.37
CA GLU A 131 -11.62 23.17 26.49
C GLU A 131 -12.71 22.56 25.59
N GLU A 132 -13.91 23.17 25.58
CA GLU A 132 -15.02 22.72 24.75
C GLU A 132 -14.72 22.81 23.25
N CYS A 133 -14.00 23.84 22.82
CA CYS A 133 -13.55 23.98 21.43
C CYS A 133 -12.54 22.91 21.04
N LEU A 134 -11.58 22.61 21.92
CA LEU A 134 -10.60 21.55 21.73
C LEU A 134 -11.25 20.17 21.69
N ASP A 135 -12.26 19.91 22.48
CA ASP A 135 -13.01 18.66 22.46
C ASP A 135 -13.79 18.47 21.15
N LYS A 136 -14.38 19.54 20.61
CA LYS A 136 -15.00 19.49 19.27
C LYS A 136 -13.97 19.18 18.17
N LEU A 137 -12.83 19.85 18.19
CA LEU A 137 -11.75 19.60 17.23
C LEU A 137 -11.18 18.18 17.37
N MET A 138 -11.06 17.68 18.60
CA MET A 138 -10.70 16.30 18.89
C MET A 138 -11.68 15.31 18.28
N PHE A 139 -12.98 15.57 18.39
CA PHE A 139 -14.02 14.74 17.80
C PHE A 139 -13.89 14.69 16.27
N GLU A 140 -13.67 15.83 15.61
CA GLU A 140 -13.46 15.89 14.17
C GLU A 140 -12.21 15.11 13.72
N CYS A 141 -11.11 15.25 14.44
CA CYS A 141 -9.90 14.48 14.18
C CYS A 141 -10.12 12.96 14.35
N LYS A 142 -10.86 12.53 15.37
CA LYS A 142 -11.23 11.12 15.56
C LYS A 142 -12.09 10.59 14.41
N HIS A 143 -13.07 11.37 13.99
CA HIS A 143 -13.93 11.00 12.86
C HIS A 143 -13.11 10.87 11.56
N ALA A 144 -12.20 11.83 11.31
CA ALA A 144 -11.31 11.82 10.17
C ALA A 144 -10.35 10.60 10.18
N GLU A 145 -9.82 10.22 11.37
CA GLU A 145 -9.00 9.01 11.51
C GLU A 145 -9.79 7.75 11.17
N ILE A 146 -11.01 7.59 11.69
CA ILE A 146 -11.87 6.43 11.43
C ILE A 146 -12.19 6.34 9.93
N LEU A 147 -12.58 7.46 9.32
CA LEU A 147 -12.89 7.51 7.89
C LEU A 147 -11.65 7.18 7.04
N GLY A 148 -10.51 7.75 7.38
CA GLY A 148 -9.24 7.48 6.73
C GLY A 148 -8.84 6.01 6.84
N ASN A 149 -8.98 5.42 8.03
CA ASN A 149 -8.68 4.01 8.28
C ASN A 149 -9.61 3.08 7.49
N THR A 150 -10.90 3.33 7.50
CA THR A 150 -11.90 2.55 6.75
C THR A 150 -11.59 2.57 5.25
N ASN A 151 -11.32 3.75 4.71
CA ASN A 151 -11.00 3.91 3.28
C ASN A 151 -9.70 3.21 2.88
N GLN A 152 -8.63 3.31 3.69
CA GLN A 152 -7.37 2.63 3.38
C GLN A 152 -7.49 1.10 3.52
N LEU A 153 -8.28 0.60 4.49
CA LEU A 153 -8.52 -0.84 4.68
C LEU A 153 -9.33 -1.44 3.53
N ASN A 154 -10.41 -0.78 3.11
CA ASN A 154 -11.22 -1.23 1.96
C ASN A 154 -10.35 -1.38 0.70
N ARG A 155 -9.46 -0.42 0.44
CA ARG A 155 -8.53 -0.49 -0.69
C ARG A 155 -7.47 -1.58 -0.52
N LYS A 156 -6.99 -1.80 0.71
CA LYS A 156 -6.08 -2.92 1.00
C LYS A 156 -6.73 -4.27 0.70
N ILE A 157 -7.98 -4.46 1.14
CA ILE A 157 -8.74 -5.69 0.86
C ILE A 157 -8.94 -5.86 -0.64
N LEU A 158 -9.36 -4.81 -1.35
CA LEU A 158 -9.59 -4.86 -2.79
C LEU A 158 -8.32 -5.28 -3.56
N ILE A 159 -7.17 -4.67 -3.26
CA ILE A 159 -5.90 -4.99 -3.93
C ILE A 159 -5.46 -6.43 -3.63
N ASN A 160 -5.61 -6.88 -2.39
CA ASN A 160 -5.16 -8.21 -1.99
C ASN A 160 -6.10 -9.31 -2.52
N SER A 161 -7.41 -9.05 -2.60
CA SER A 161 -8.39 -10.01 -3.12
C SER A 161 -8.25 -10.26 -4.63
N LEU A 162 -7.69 -9.31 -5.37
CA LEU A 162 -7.46 -9.47 -6.81
C LEU A 162 -6.56 -10.65 -7.15
N TYR A 163 -5.52 -10.90 -6.34
CA TYR A 163 -4.68 -12.10 -6.49
C TYR A 163 -5.52 -13.39 -6.39
N GLY A 164 -6.37 -13.48 -5.37
CA GLY A 164 -7.28 -14.64 -5.22
C GLY A 164 -8.28 -14.75 -6.38
N ALA A 165 -8.75 -13.62 -6.89
CA ALA A 165 -9.65 -13.59 -8.04
C ALA A 165 -9.00 -14.13 -9.31
N LEU A 166 -7.73 -13.81 -9.58
CA LEU A 166 -6.99 -14.33 -10.74
C LEU A 166 -6.88 -15.86 -10.75
N GLY A 167 -6.91 -16.50 -9.59
CA GLY A 167 -6.93 -17.96 -9.44
C GLY A 167 -8.35 -18.57 -9.43
N ASN A 168 -9.40 -17.77 -9.50
CA ASN A 168 -10.78 -18.23 -9.44
C ASN A 168 -11.35 -18.42 -10.85
N ILE A 169 -11.81 -19.64 -11.18
CA ILE A 169 -12.35 -20.00 -12.50
C ILE A 169 -13.58 -19.19 -12.93
N TYR A 170 -14.31 -18.59 -11.98
CA TYR A 170 -15.48 -17.74 -12.27
C TYR A 170 -15.11 -16.26 -12.49
N PHE A 171 -13.84 -15.90 -12.32
CA PHE A 171 -13.41 -14.52 -12.54
C PHE A 171 -13.18 -14.25 -14.03
N ARG A 172 -13.67 -13.11 -14.54
CA ARG A 172 -13.55 -12.74 -15.96
C ARG A 172 -12.13 -12.79 -16.50
N TYR A 173 -11.15 -12.44 -15.65
CA TYR A 173 -9.73 -12.42 -16.00
C TYR A 173 -8.97 -13.60 -15.37
N TYR A 174 -9.69 -14.71 -15.10
CA TYR A 174 -9.06 -15.93 -14.61
C TYR A 174 -7.92 -16.37 -15.53
N ASP A 175 -6.74 -16.52 -14.95
CA ASP A 175 -5.57 -17.06 -15.63
C ASP A 175 -4.63 -17.69 -14.61
N LEU A 176 -4.59 -19.02 -14.59
CA LEU A 176 -3.75 -19.78 -13.66
C LEU A 176 -2.25 -19.51 -13.88
N ARG A 177 -1.84 -19.14 -15.10
CA ARG A 177 -0.46 -18.76 -15.42
C ARG A 177 -0.05 -17.51 -14.64
N ASN A 178 -0.92 -16.51 -14.62
CA ASN A 178 -0.74 -15.28 -13.87
C ASN A 178 -0.74 -15.52 -12.37
N ALA A 179 -1.69 -16.28 -11.84
CA ALA A 179 -1.76 -16.61 -10.43
C ALA A 179 -0.50 -17.36 -9.95
N SER A 180 -0.05 -18.34 -10.72
CA SER A 180 1.17 -19.11 -10.45
C SER A 180 2.43 -18.23 -10.52
N ALA A 181 2.52 -17.33 -11.51
CA ALA A 181 3.63 -16.39 -11.63
C ALA A 181 3.78 -15.51 -10.38
N ILE A 182 2.67 -14.94 -9.90
CA ILE A 182 2.66 -14.09 -8.70
C ILE A 182 3.15 -14.86 -7.47
N THR A 183 2.68 -16.09 -7.28
CA THR A 183 3.07 -16.93 -6.13
C THR A 183 4.55 -17.26 -6.16
N LEU A 184 5.08 -17.67 -7.32
CA LEU A 184 6.49 -18.03 -7.46
C LEU A 184 7.42 -16.82 -7.30
N PHE A 185 7.03 -15.65 -7.77
CA PHE A 185 7.76 -14.42 -7.47
C PHE A 185 7.75 -14.10 -5.97
N GLY A 186 6.62 -14.32 -5.29
CA GLY A 186 6.53 -14.16 -3.84
C GLY A 186 7.48 -15.08 -3.11
N GLN A 187 7.52 -16.36 -3.47
CA GLN A 187 8.47 -17.34 -2.91
C GLN A 187 9.92 -16.93 -3.19
N MET A 188 10.23 -16.49 -4.40
CA MET A 188 11.55 -16.01 -4.76
C MET A 188 11.99 -14.81 -3.91
N ALA A 189 11.09 -13.85 -3.70
CA ALA A 189 11.38 -12.67 -2.89
C ALA A 189 11.67 -13.03 -1.43
N ILE A 190 10.89 -13.94 -0.84
CA ILE A 190 11.08 -14.42 0.54
C ILE A 190 12.42 -15.14 0.67
N GLN A 191 12.72 -16.07 -0.21
CA GLN A 191 13.98 -16.82 -0.18
C GLN A 191 15.20 -15.92 -0.43
N TRP A 192 15.05 -14.90 -1.28
CA TRP A 192 16.12 -13.94 -1.51
C TRP A 192 16.41 -13.10 -0.26
N ILE A 193 15.37 -12.65 0.46
CA ILE A 193 15.52 -11.92 1.72
C ILE A 193 16.17 -12.81 2.77
N GLU A 194 15.69 -14.05 2.94
CA GLU A 194 16.26 -15.01 3.87
C GLU A 194 17.78 -15.17 3.69
N ARG A 195 18.24 -15.33 2.43
CA ARG A 195 19.68 -15.43 2.12
C ARG A 195 20.47 -14.13 2.35
N LYS A 196 19.81 -12.98 2.43
CA LYS A 196 20.48 -11.69 2.67
C LYS A 196 20.57 -11.34 4.14
N VAL A 197 19.72 -11.92 4.96
CA VAL A 197 19.65 -11.67 6.40
C VAL A 197 20.51 -12.69 7.17
N ASN A 198 20.64 -13.92 6.68
CA ASN A 198 21.55 -14.93 7.18
C ASN A 198 22.94 -14.80 6.55
#